data_ed0118375835d89306522114248a6c5c
#
_entry.id   ed0118375835d89306522114248a6c5c
#
_cell.length_a   1.000
_cell.length_b   1.000
_cell.length_c   1.000
_cell.angle_alpha   90.00
_cell.angle_beta   90.00
_cell.angle_gamma   90.00
#
_symmetry.space_group_name_H-M   'P 1'
#
loop_
_entity.id
_entity.type
_entity.pdbx_description
1 polymer ?
#
loop_
_entity_poly.entity_id
_entity_poly.type
_entity_poly.pdbx_seq_one_letter_code
_entity_poly.pdbx_strand_id
1 'polypeptide(L)'
;MIKIFLTTILCINLFASQLELSGTVISDNEKIISSRNMGLIKEVYVSEGTSVKKGDILYEIDSSNIDSNKKELELNLQIQQNQLQNMELNHARYKRLQEQDLVSKYDVEQLELNLLNTKNMIEITKAKLKEINAQYDYLKIKAPNNGLIIKKSIKAGEMSMPAMPALILTDLSNLLIKADISETNLNDIKINQEVDIEIPSQNFKTKGKIEAIIPNLVGMTHSFVIKISFDKKDFNIYPGMYSKISIDIN
;
A
#
# COMPACT_ATOMS: atom_id res chain seq x y z
N MET A 1 33.17 23.22 -77.73
CA MET A 1 32.16 22.21 -77.39
C MET A 1 32.31 21.92 -75.90
N ILE A 2 31.50 22.59 -75.05
CA ILE A 2 31.51 22.40 -73.59
C ILE A 2 30.40 21.41 -73.29
N LYS A 3 30.78 20.24 -72.76
CA LYS A 3 29.82 19.20 -72.29
C LYS A 3 29.44 19.58 -70.83
N ILE A 4 28.20 20.03 -70.62
CA ILE A 4 27.61 20.25 -69.31
C ILE A 4 27.16 18.89 -68.77
N PHE A 5 27.82 18.41 -67.71
CA PHE A 5 27.48 17.20 -67.00
C PHE A 5 26.42 17.56 -65.97
N LEU A 6 25.15 17.24 -66.26
CA LEU A 6 24.02 17.48 -65.36
C LEU A 6 23.97 16.34 -64.36
N THR A 7 24.48 16.58 -63.15
CA THR A 7 24.42 15.63 -62.02
C THR A 7 23.04 15.74 -61.35
N THR A 8 22.18 14.77 -61.65
CA THR A 8 20.87 14.65 -61.01
C THR A 8 21.08 14.05 -59.61
N ILE A 9 20.94 14.90 -58.56
CA ILE A 9 20.91 14.44 -57.17
C ILE A 9 19.56 13.80 -56.92
N LEU A 10 19.54 12.47 -56.83
CA LEU A 10 18.37 11.65 -56.43
C LEU A 10 18.22 11.76 -54.91
N CYS A 11 17.36 12.66 -54.42
CA CYS A 11 16.93 12.68 -53.03
C CYS A 11 16.10 11.43 -52.74
N ILE A 12 16.71 10.41 -52.15
CA ILE A 12 16.02 9.28 -51.61
C ILE A 12 15.36 9.78 -50.32
N ASN A 13 14.04 10.02 -50.38
CA ASN A 13 13.25 10.18 -49.17
C ASN A 13 13.17 8.82 -48.50
N LEU A 14 13.96 8.58 -47.45
CA LEU A 14 13.74 7.49 -46.51
C LEU A 14 12.43 7.78 -45.79
N PHE A 15 11.33 7.21 -46.22
CA PHE A 15 10.12 7.11 -45.41
C PHE A 15 10.44 6.12 -44.28
N ALA A 16 10.76 6.62 -43.10
CA ALA A 16 10.72 5.79 -41.92
C ALA A 16 9.29 5.26 -41.79
N SER A 17 9.13 3.96 -41.79
CA SER A 17 7.84 3.34 -41.55
C SER A 17 7.47 3.58 -40.09
N GLN A 18 6.31 4.20 -39.86
CA GLN A 18 5.80 4.43 -38.50
C GLN A 18 4.75 3.40 -38.14
N LEU A 19 4.92 2.77 -36.99
CA LEU A 19 3.92 1.90 -36.38
C LEU A 19 3.04 2.75 -35.46
N GLU A 20 1.75 2.85 -35.78
CA GLU A 20 0.78 3.54 -34.92
C GLU A 20 0.06 2.51 -34.03
N LEU A 21 0.05 2.79 -32.73
CA LEU A 21 -0.63 1.96 -31.73
C LEU A 21 -1.59 2.81 -30.90
N SER A 22 -2.64 2.14 -30.45
CA SER A 22 -3.56 2.70 -29.45
C SER A 22 -3.18 2.22 -28.08
N GLY A 23 -3.09 3.13 -27.13
CA GLY A 23 -2.76 2.82 -25.75
C GLY A 23 -3.72 3.43 -24.75
N THR A 24 -3.60 3.00 -23.51
CA THR A 24 -4.35 3.52 -22.37
C THR A 24 -3.38 3.92 -21.27
N VAL A 25 -3.57 5.09 -20.71
CA VAL A 25 -2.82 5.54 -19.54
C VAL A 25 -3.20 4.65 -18.34
N ILE A 26 -2.20 4.13 -17.66
CA ILE A 26 -2.36 3.33 -16.43
C ILE A 26 -1.49 3.92 -15.32
N SER A 27 -1.82 3.62 -14.07
CA SER A 27 -0.91 3.80 -12.96
C SER A 27 -0.11 2.51 -12.74
N ASP A 28 1.19 2.61 -12.53
CA ASP A 28 2.02 1.45 -12.18
C ASP A 28 1.85 1.05 -10.70
N ASN A 29 1.29 1.95 -9.88
CA ASN A 29 1.15 1.78 -8.44
C ASN A 29 -0.33 1.90 -8.02
N GLU A 30 -1.13 0.94 -8.44
CA GLU A 30 -2.51 0.79 -7.97
C GLU A 30 -2.53 -0.12 -6.75
N LYS A 31 -3.18 0.31 -5.66
CA LYS A 31 -3.25 -0.43 -4.40
C LYS A 31 -4.68 -0.73 -4.00
N ILE A 32 -4.90 -2.00 -3.73
CA ILE A 32 -6.12 -2.48 -3.10
C ILE A 32 -5.98 -2.27 -1.59
N ILE A 33 -6.84 -1.45 -1.03
CA ILE A 33 -6.89 -1.17 0.40
C ILE A 33 -7.92 -2.10 1.03
N SER A 34 -7.50 -2.84 2.04
CA SER A 34 -8.36 -3.72 2.85
C SER A 34 -8.02 -3.55 4.33
N SER A 35 -8.91 -4.02 5.21
CA SER A 35 -8.61 -4.08 6.65
C SER A 35 -7.79 -5.33 6.99
N ARG A 36 -7.11 -5.27 8.13
CA ARG A 36 -6.52 -6.47 8.77
C ARG A 36 -7.49 -7.17 9.70
N ASN A 37 -8.41 -6.39 10.30
CA ASN A 37 -9.35 -6.87 11.29
C ASN A 37 -10.76 -6.92 10.71
N MET A 38 -11.54 -7.90 11.17
CA MET A 38 -12.97 -7.93 10.95
C MET A 38 -13.65 -6.99 11.96
N GLY A 39 -14.65 -6.24 11.50
CA GLY A 39 -15.45 -5.36 12.37
C GLY A 39 -16.42 -4.49 11.59
N LEU A 40 -17.35 -3.87 12.31
CA LEU A 40 -18.30 -2.93 11.74
C LEU A 40 -17.57 -1.66 11.28
N ILE A 41 -17.82 -1.20 10.07
CA ILE A 41 -17.30 0.08 9.58
C ILE A 41 -18.07 1.20 10.27
N LYS A 42 -17.37 1.96 11.11
CA LYS A 42 -17.95 3.08 11.84
C LYS A 42 -18.19 4.28 10.93
N GLU A 43 -17.17 4.62 10.13
CA GLU A 43 -17.21 5.79 9.26
C GLU A 43 -16.27 5.61 8.06
N VAL A 44 -16.64 6.21 6.92
CA VAL A 44 -15.83 6.27 5.70
C VAL A 44 -15.64 7.73 5.32
N TYR A 45 -14.38 8.20 5.33
CA TYR A 45 -14.03 9.62 5.16
C TYR A 45 -13.80 10.02 3.70
N VAL A 46 -13.76 9.06 2.79
CA VAL A 46 -13.44 9.29 1.37
C VAL A 46 -14.52 8.77 0.45
N SER A 47 -14.56 9.35 -0.76
CA SER A 47 -15.40 8.91 -1.86
C SER A 47 -14.57 8.70 -3.12
N GLU A 48 -15.15 8.07 -4.13
CA GLU A 48 -14.52 7.98 -5.46
C GLU A 48 -14.23 9.39 -5.98
N GLY A 49 -13.06 9.59 -6.56
CA GLY A 49 -12.57 10.90 -6.99
C GLY A 49 -11.88 11.74 -5.89
N THR A 50 -11.83 11.26 -4.63
CA THR A 50 -11.13 11.97 -3.55
C THR A 50 -9.62 11.81 -3.69
N SER A 51 -8.89 12.91 -3.74
CA SER A 51 -7.42 12.92 -3.62
C SER A 51 -7.01 12.82 -2.16
N VAL A 52 -6.09 11.92 -1.84
CA VAL A 52 -5.59 11.66 -0.49
C VAL A 52 -4.09 11.74 -0.43
N LYS A 53 -3.57 12.10 0.75
CA LYS A 53 -2.14 12.08 1.08
C LYS A 53 -1.81 10.84 1.90
N LYS A 54 -0.55 10.42 1.85
CA LYS A 54 -0.03 9.35 2.71
C LYS A 54 -0.33 9.65 4.18
N GLY A 55 -0.99 8.71 4.86
CA GLY A 55 -1.37 8.82 6.26
C GLY A 55 -2.79 9.35 6.50
N ASP A 56 -3.48 9.88 5.50
CA ASP A 56 -4.88 10.29 5.63
C ASP A 56 -5.75 9.09 6.00
N ILE A 57 -6.69 9.28 6.92
CA ILE A 57 -7.63 8.23 7.33
C ILE A 57 -8.67 8.06 6.23
N LEU A 58 -8.80 6.84 5.73
CA LEU A 58 -9.74 6.47 4.67
C LEU A 58 -11.09 6.01 5.24
N TYR A 59 -11.03 5.13 6.24
CA TYR A 59 -12.20 4.68 6.99
C TYR A 59 -11.77 4.14 8.35
N GLU A 60 -12.73 4.03 9.26
CA GLU A 60 -12.55 3.57 10.63
C GLU A 60 -13.47 2.39 10.94
N ILE A 61 -12.93 1.39 11.63
CA ILE A 61 -13.66 0.23 12.16
C ILE A 61 -14.02 0.50 13.62
N ASP A 62 -15.18 0.07 14.05
CA ASP A 62 -15.66 0.21 15.43
C ASP A 62 -14.70 -0.45 16.42
N SER A 63 -14.41 0.25 17.51
CA SER A 63 -13.45 -0.17 18.54
C SER A 63 -14.12 -0.82 19.77
N SER A 64 -15.43 -0.88 19.85
CA SER A 64 -16.18 -1.24 21.08
C SER A 64 -15.72 -2.53 21.73
N ASN A 65 -15.43 -3.57 20.93
CA ASN A 65 -14.92 -4.84 21.45
C ASN A 65 -13.49 -4.71 22.01
N ILE A 66 -12.65 -3.94 21.33
CA ILE A 66 -11.25 -3.70 21.74
C ILE A 66 -11.25 -2.83 23.00
N ASP A 67 -12.11 -1.82 23.09
CA ASP A 67 -12.28 -0.96 24.27
C ASP A 67 -12.67 -1.78 25.50
N SER A 68 -13.62 -2.72 25.35
CA SER A 68 -14.06 -3.60 26.43
C SER A 68 -12.93 -4.51 26.91
N ASN A 69 -12.21 -5.14 25.99
CA ASN A 69 -11.07 -6.02 26.32
C ASN A 69 -9.93 -5.25 26.97
N LYS A 70 -9.65 -4.05 26.48
CA LYS A 70 -8.64 -3.14 27.10
C LYS A 70 -9.02 -2.81 28.53
N LYS A 71 -10.27 -2.41 28.74
CA LYS A 71 -10.76 -2.07 30.07
C LYS A 71 -10.66 -3.23 31.05
N GLU A 72 -10.99 -4.44 30.62
CA GLU A 72 -10.83 -5.66 31.41
C GLU A 72 -9.35 -5.87 31.82
N LEU A 73 -8.43 -5.78 30.86
CA LEU A 73 -7.00 -5.94 31.16
C LEU A 73 -6.45 -4.84 32.06
N GLU A 74 -6.91 -3.61 31.92
CA GLU A 74 -6.55 -2.50 32.82
C GLU A 74 -6.97 -2.76 34.25
N LEU A 75 -8.22 -3.26 34.46
CA LEU A 75 -8.72 -3.63 35.77
C LEU A 75 -7.97 -4.83 36.37
N ASN A 76 -7.67 -5.84 35.55
CA ASN A 76 -6.85 -6.97 35.97
C ASN A 76 -5.45 -6.54 36.38
N LEU A 77 -4.81 -5.63 35.65
CA LEU A 77 -3.52 -5.07 36.00
C LEU A 77 -3.58 -4.34 37.35
N GLN A 78 -4.62 -3.56 37.58
CA GLN A 78 -4.81 -2.85 38.85
C GLN A 78 -4.98 -3.82 40.04
N ILE A 79 -5.75 -4.90 39.86
CA ILE A 79 -5.90 -5.95 40.89
C ILE A 79 -4.55 -6.59 41.21
N GLN A 80 -3.79 -6.97 40.19
CA GLN A 80 -2.46 -7.60 40.36
C GLN A 80 -1.47 -6.63 41.04
N GLN A 81 -1.51 -5.34 40.71
CA GLN A 81 -0.66 -4.32 41.34
C GLN A 81 -1.00 -4.15 42.84
N ASN A 82 -2.29 -4.10 43.19
CA ASN A 82 -2.73 -4.05 44.59
C ASN A 82 -2.30 -5.31 45.37
N GLN A 83 -2.40 -6.49 44.73
CA GLN A 83 -1.95 -7.75 45.30
C GLN A 83 -0.43 -7.76 45.51
N LEU A 84 0.35 -7.26 44.53
CA LEU A 84 1.79 -7.13 44.64
C LEU A 84 2.18 -6.24 45.82
N GLN A 85 1.54 -5.07 45.95
CA GLN A 85 1.80 -4.18 47.07
C GLN A 85 1.58 -4.84 48.44
N ASN A 86 0.47 -5.58 48.58
CA ASN A 86 0.20 -6.35 49.79
C ASN A 86 1.25 -7.44 50.05
N MET A 87 1.66 -8.16 49.04
CA MET A 87 2.72 -9.16 49.14
C MET A 87 4.06 -8.55 49.51
N GLU A 88 4.41 -7.41 48.95
CA GLU A 88 5.66 -6.69 49.28
C GLU A 88 5.68 -6.28 50.75
N LEU A 89 4.56 -5.75 51.28
CA LEU A 89 4.43 -5.42 52.71
C LEU A 89 4.56 -6.67 53.59
N ASN A 90 3.92 -7.77 53.23
CA ASN A 90 4.00 -9.03 53.97
C ASN A 90 5.42 -9.63 53.93
N HIS A 91 6.06 -9.67 52.76
CA HIS A 91 7.42 -10.15 52.62
C HIS A 91 8.39 -9.33 53.51
N ALA A 92 8.29 -8.00 53.47
CA ALA A 92 9.10 -7.11 54.30
C ALA A 92 8.88 -7.34 55.81
N ARG A 93 7.63 -7.67 56.24
CA ARG A 93 7.30 -8.03 57.61
C ARG A 93 7.91 -9.37 58.03
N TYR A 94 7.76 -10.41 57.21
CA TYR A 94 8.30 -11.75 57.46
C TYR A 94 9.81 -11.76 57.47
N LYS A 95 10.46 -10.99 56.62
CA LYS A 95 11.93 -10.82 56.61
C LYS A 95 12.46 -10.28 57.94
N ARG A 96 11.77 -9.25 58.53
CA ARG A 96 12.12 -8.72 59.88
C ARG A 96 11.88 -9.76 61.03
N LEU A 97 10.84 -10.57 60.90
CA LEU A 97 10.56 -11.62 61.87
C LEU A 97 11.59 -12.78 61.78
N GLN A 98 12.08 -13.07 60.58
CA GLN A 98 13.16 -14.02 60.36
C GLN A 98 14.46 -13.59 60.99
N GLU A 99 14.81 -12.29 60.90
CA GLU A 99 15.97 -11.70 61.59
C GLU A 99 15.90 -11.83 63.13
N GLN A 100 14.73 -12.09 63.65
CA GLN A 100 14.47 -12.31 65.07
C GLN A 100 14.26 -13.82 65.39
N ASP A 101 14.50 -14.74 64.46
CA ASP A 101 14.25 -16.17 64.56
C ASP A 101 12.80 -16.55 64.86
N LEU A 102 11.82 -15.68 64.54
CA LEU A 102 10.38 -15.91 64.83
C LEU A 102 9.62 -16.61 63.68
N VAL A 103 10.19 -16.73 62.50
CA VAL A 103 9.68 -17.46 61.32
C VAL A 103 10.79 -18.22 60.64
N SER A 104 10.42 -19.26 59.90
CA SER A 104 11.39 -20.08 59.19
C SER A 104 11.93 -19.40 57.90
N LYS A 105 13.12 -19.73 57.47
CA LYS A 105 13.68 -19.30 56.18
C LYS A 105 12.78 -19.77 55.03
N TYR A 106 12.22 -20.95 55.14
CA TYR A 106 11.28 -21.50 54.13
C TYR A 106 10.09 -20.59 53.90
N ASP A 107 9.48 -20.06 54.99
CA ASP A 107 8.31 -19.17 54.87
C ASP A 107 8.62 -17.90 54.08
N VAL A 108 9.82 -17.31 54.30
CA VAL A 108 10.27 -16.11 53.60
C VAL A 108 10.55 -16.43 52.12
N GLU A 109 11.22 -17.54 51.80
CA GLU A 109 11.48 -18.00 50.43
C GLU A 109 10.18 -18.26 49.66
N GLN A 110 9.13 -18.86 50.31
CA GLN A 110 7.82 -19.00 49.67
C GLN A 110 7.14 -17.68 49.33
N LEU A 111 7.22 -16.70 50.25
CA LEU A 111 6.70 -15.34 49.97
C LEU A 111 7.45 -14.64 48.83
N GLU A 112 8.78 -14.85 48.76
CA GLU A 112 9.60 -14.28 47.68
C GLU A 112 9.25 -14.88 46.32
N LEU A 113 9.05 -16.22 46.24
CA LEU A 113 8.60 -16.90 45.01
C LEU A 113 7.21 -16.40 44.58
N ASN A 114 6.27 -16.25 45.53
CA ASN A 114 4.93 -15.74 45.21
C ASN A 114 4.98 -14.29 44.71
N LEU A 115 5.85 -13.46 45.31
CA LEU A 115 6.06 -12.09 44.89
C LEU A 115 6.63 -12.04 43.46
N LEU A 116 7.65 -12.89 43.16
CA LEU A 116 8.22 -12.99 41.81
C LEU A 116 7.17 -13.44 40.80
N ASN A 117 6.34 -14.44 41.12
CA ASN A 117 5.27 -14.92 40.26
C ASN A 117 4.25 -13.80 39.97
N THR A 118 3.86 -13.03 40.99
CA THR A 118 2.92 -11.90 40.79
C THR A 118 3.55 -10.80 39.92
N LYS A 119 4.85 -10.48 40.09
CA LYS A 119 5.56 -9.57 39.19
C LYS A 119 5.53 -10.06 37.75
N ASN A 120 5.77 -11.34 37.52
CA ASN A 120 5.73 -11.94 36.18
C ASN A 120 4.31 -11.87 35.56
N MET A 121 3.27 -12.07 36.36
CA MET A 121 1.88 -11.94 35.89
C MET A 121 1.55 -10.50 35.49
N ILE A 122 2.03 -9.51 36.23
CA ILE A 122 1.91 -8.10 35.86
C ILE A 122 2.58 -7.80 34.51
N GLU A 123 3.79 -8.31 34.29
CA GLU A 123 4.49 -8.10 33.01
C GLU A 123 3.76 -8.78 31.83
N ILE A 124 3.18 -9.97 32.03
CA ILE A 124 2.34 -10.62 31.01
C ILE A 124 1.11 -9.76 30.69
N THR A 125 0.44 -9.20 31.72
CA THR A 125 -0.74 -8.35 31.50
C THR A 125 -0.37 -7.03 30.82
N LYS A 126 0.77 -6.43 31.15
CA LYS A 126 1.30 -5.26 30.43
C LYS A 126 1.62 -5.56 28.97
N ALA A 127 2.19 -6.73 28.67
CA ALA A 127 2.46 -7.17 27.30
C ALA A 127 1.16 -7.30 26.48
N LYS A 128 0.11 -7.89 27.08
CA LYS A 128 -1.22 -7.98 26.45
C LYS A 128 -1.85 -6.60 26.23
N LEU A 129 -1.71 -5.66 27.17
CA LEU A 129 -2.17 -4.28 26.99
C LEU A 129 -1.44 -3.59 25.83
N LYS A 130 -0.13 -3.82 25.70
CA LYS A 130 0.64 -3.30 24.57
C LYS A 130 0.14 -3.85 23.23
N GLU A 131 -0.17 -5.15 23.18
CA GLU A 131 -0.76 -5.79 21.99
C GLU A 131 -2.12 -5.17 21.66
N ILE A 132 -3.04 -5.04 22.63
CA ILE A 132 -4.35 -4.39 22.44
C ILE A 132 -4.18 -2.96 21.93
N ASN A 133 -3.26 -2.18 22.50
CA ASN A 133 -3.01 -0.82 22.05
C ASN A 133 -2.52 -0.77 20.59
N ALA A 134 -1.69 -1.74 20.15
CA ALA A 134 -1.28 -1.83 18.76
C ALA A 134 -2.45 -2.17 17.79
N GLN A 135 -3.50 -2.84 18.29
CA GLN A 135 -4.68 -3.14 17.47
C GLN A 135 -5.47 -1.89 17.07
N TYR A 136 -5.45 -0.82 17.89
CA TYR A 136 -6.12 0.44 17.54
C TYR A 136 -5.55 1.07 16.26
N ASP A 137 -4.25 0.94 16.01
CA ASP A 137 -3.63 1.46 14.79
C ASP A 137 -4.19 0.81 13.53
N TYR A 138 -4.68 -0.44 13.65
CA TYR A 138 -5.28 -1.19 12.54
C TYR A 138 -6.77 -0.93 12.35
N LEU A 139 -7.43 -0.23 13.28
CA LEU A 139 -8.84 0.16 13.14
C LEU A 139 -9.00 1.41 12.28
N LYS A 140 -7.98 2.26 12.22
CA LYS A 140 -7.94 3.44 11.36
C LYS A 140 -7.14 3.14 10.12
N ILE A 141 -7.85 2.79 9.06
CA ILE A 141 -7.22 2.44 7.79
C ILE A 141 -6.77 3.72 7.09
N LYS A 142 -5.46 3.81 6.82
CA LYS A 142 -4.81 5.00 6.28
C LYS A 142 -4.30 4.77 4.86
N ALA A 143 -4.20 5.86 4.10
CA ALA A 143 -3.60 5.86 2.77
C ALA A 143 -2.10 5.52 2.85
N PRO A 144 -1.62 4.50 2.15
CA PRO A 144 -0.20 4.10 2.16
C PRO A 144 0.70 5.05 1.35
N ASN A 145 0.13 5.78 0.41
CA ASN A 145 0.78 6.78 -0.45
C ASN A 145 -0.20 7.87 -0.85
N ASN A 146 0.30 8.92 -1.48
CA ASN A 146 -0.55 9.92 -2.13
C ASN A 146 -1.25 9.30 -3.35
N GLY A 147 -2.46 9.76 -3.66
CA GLY A 147 -3.16 9.27 -4.83
C GLY A 147 -4.62 9.66 -4.88
N LEU A 148 -5.34 9.02 -5.79
CA LEU A 148 -6.75 9.21 -6.03
C LEU A 148 -7.52 7.92 -5.71
N ILE A 149 -8.63 8.03 -5.00
CA ILE A 149 -9.55 6.90 -4.79
C ILE A 149 -10.36 6.69 -6.06
N ILE A 150 -10.15 5.56 -6.74
CA ILE A 150 -10.84 5.25 -7.99
C ILE A 150 -12.02 4.29 -7.81
N LYS A 151 -12.08 3.57 -6.68
CA LYS A 151 -13.18 2.68 -6.35
C LYS A 151 -13.43 2.62 -4.85
N LYS A 152 -14.70 2.65 -4.47
CA LYS A 152 -15.17 2.47 -3.10
C LYS A 152 -16.21 1.35 -3.05
N SER A 153 -15.88 0.25 -2.38
CA SER A 153 -16.73 -0.94 -2.28
C SER A 153 -17.33 -1.12 -0.87
N ILE A 154 -17.23 -0.11 0.00
CA ILE A 154 -17.67 -0.17 1.41
C ILE A 154 -18.51 1.04 1.77
N LYS A 155 -19.39 0.85 2.78
CA LYS A 155 -20.20 1.91 3.39
C LYS A 155 -20.15 1.81 4.91
N ALA A 156 -20.40 2.92 5.60
CA ALA A 156 -20.61 2.91 7.05
C ALA A 156 -21.78 1.98 7.40
N GLY A 157 -21.64 1.20 8.47
CA GLY A 157 -22.59 0.19 8.90
C GLY A 157 -22.41 -1.19 8.26
N GLU A 158 -21.53 -1.37 7.30
CA GLU A 158 -21.18 -2.67 6.73
C GLU A 158 -20.04 -3.35 7.51
N MET A 159 -19.93 -4.67 7.36
CA MET A 159 -18.82 -5.43 7.95
C MET A 159 -17.58 -5.36 7.04
N SER A 160 -16.47 -4.92 7.61
CA SER A 160 -15.15 -5.06 6.98
C SER A 160 -14.58 -6.43 7.29
N MET A 161 -14.01 -7.10 6.28
CA MET A 161 -13.35 -8.41 6.42
C MET A 161 -11.90 -8.34 5.92
N PRO A 162 -10.98 -9.10 6.54
CA PRO A 162 -9.62 -9.21 6.05
C PRO A 162 -9.57 -9.67 4.59
N ALA A 163 -8.63 -9.12 3.83
CA ALA A 163 -8.42 -9.38 2.40
C ALA A 163 -9.59 -9.00 1.46
N MET A 164 -10.70 -8.48 1.97
CA MET A 164 -11.80 -7.99 1.13
C MET A 164 -11.47 -6.58 0.62
N PRO A 165 -11.47 -6.33 -0.70
CA PRO A 165 -11.20 -5.02 -1.26
C PRO A 165 -12.20 -3.98 -0.76
N ALA A 166 -11.74 -2.99 0.00
CA ALA A 166 -12.55 -1.89 0.51
C ALA A 166 -12.49 -0.67 -0.43
N LEU A 167 -11.29 -0.28 -0.81
CA LEU A 167 -11.01 0.87 -1.68
C LEU A 167 -9.90 0.49 -2.67
N ILE A 168 -9.87 1.19 -3.81
CA ILE A 168 -8.73 1.16 -4.74
C ILE A 168 -8.15 2.56 -4.81
N LEU A 169 -6.87 2.65 -4.45
CA LEU A 169 -6.06 3.87 -4.48
C LEU A 169 -5.08 3.80 -5.64
N THR A 170 -5.13 4.77 -6.54
CA THR A 170 -4.19 4.88 -7.66
C THR A 170 -3.22 6.03 -7.45
N ASP A 171 -1.95 5.80 -7.72
CA ASP A 171 -0.90 6.82 -7.66
C ASP A 171 -0.86 7.58 -8.98
N LEU A 172 -0.95 8.91 -8.90
CA LEU A 172 -0.89 9.77 -10.09
C LEU A 172 0.52 10.32 -10.37
N SER A 173 1.51 9.98 -9.55
CA SER A 173 2.88 10.48 -9.71
C SER A 173 3.65 9.74 -10.81
N ASN A 174 3.38 8.46 -10.98
CA ASN A 174 4.04 7.60 -11.96
C ASN A 174 3.01 6.93 -12.87
N LEU A 175 2.78 7.54 -14.02
CA LEU A 175 1.85 7.04 -15.02
C LEU A 175 2.64 6.40 -16.17
N LEU A 176 2.09 5.31 -16.67
CA LEU A 176 2.58 4.60 -17.85
C LEU A 176 1.49 4.54 -18.91
N ILE A 177 1.88 4.30 -20.14
CA ILE A 177 0.95 3.94 -21.19
C ILE A 177 1.09 2.44 -21.46
N LYS A 178 -0.05 1.75 -21.40
CA LYS A 178 -0.17 0.35 -21.80
C LYS A 178 -0.73 0.29 -23.21
N ALA A 179 -0.05 -0.42 -24.11
CA ALA A 179 -0.55 -0.68 -25.45
C ALA A 179 -0.31 -2.14 -25.82
N ASP A 180 -1.16 -2.66 -26.69
CA ASP A 180 -1.01 -4.00 -27.24
C ASP A 180 -0.32 -3.93 -28.59
N ILE A 181 0.63 -4.84 -28.83
CA ILE A 181 1.35 -4.99 -30.08
C ILE A 181 1.23 -6.43 -30.60
N SER A 182 1.08 -6.59 -31.91
CA SER A 182 1.08 -7.90 -32.53
C SER A 182 2.47 -8.55 -32.48
N GLU A 183 2.51 -9.88 -32.36
CA GLU A 183 3.74 -10.68 -32.46
C GLU A 183 4.54 -10.39 -33.74
N THR A 184 3.86 -10.07 -34.85
CA THR A 184 4.50 -9.72 -36.12
C THR A 184 5.41 -8.50 -36.06
N ASN A 185 5.08 -7.55 -35.20
CA ASN A 185 5.82 -6.29 -35.05
C ASN A 185 6.80 -6.30 -33.86
N LEU A 186 6.93 -7.45 -33.20
CA LEU A 186 7.78 -7.56 -32.01
C LEU A 186 9.27 -7.31 -32.31
N ASN A 187 9.73 -7.74 -33.49
CA ASN A 187 11.12 -7.58 -33.90
C ASN A 187 11.50 -6.12 -34.22
N ASP A 188 10.51 -5.26 -34.43
CA ASP A 188 10.68 -3.86 -34.82
C ASP A 188 10.79 -2.93 -33.61
N ILE A 189 10.57 -3.45 -32.39
CA ILE A 189 10.60 -2.67 -31.16
C ILE A 189 11.68 -3.15 -30.19
N LYS A 190 12.21 -2.22 -29.38
CA LYS A 190 13.26 -2.52 -28.38
C LYS A 190 12.97 -1.80 -27.08
N ILE A 191 13.42 -2.40 -25.98
CA ILE A 191 13.43 -1.71 -24.68
C ILE A 191 14.31 -0.46 -24.75
N ASN A 192 13.89 0.62 -24.10
CA ASN A 192 14.46 1.97 -24.11
C ASN A 192 14.33 2.70 -25.47
N GLN A 193 13.60 2.16 -26.44
CA GLN A 193 13.29 2.87 -27.68
C GLN A 193 12.41 4.08 -27.38
N GLU A 194 12.74 5.25 -27.98
CA GLU A 194 11.91 6.44 -27.89
C GLU A 194 10.66 6.27 -28.78
N VAL A 195 9.55 6.79 -28.30
CA VAL A 195 8.26 6.78 -28.99
C VAL A 195 7.59 8.13 -28.83
N ASP A 196 6.83 8.54 -29.83
CA ASP A 196 6.00 9.74 -29.74
C ASP A 196 4.63 9.37 -29.18
N ILE A 197 4.18 10.18 -28.22
CA ILE A 197 2.94 9.99 -27.48
C ILE A 197 2.05 11.21 -27.67
N GLU A 198 0.79 10.95 -27.98
CA GLU A 198 -0.26 11.96 -28.02
C GLU A 198 -1.43 11.53 -27.16
N ILE A 199 -1.88 12.40 -26.24
CA ILE A 199 -3.11 12.22 -25.46
C ILE A 199 -4.10 13.28 -25.94
N PRO A 200 -4.98 12.95 -26.90
CA PRO A 200 -5.80 13.95 -27.60
C PRO A 200 -6.76 14.73 -26.70
N SER A 201 -7.29 14.07 -25.65
CA SER A 201 -8.22 14.69 -24.68
C SER A 201 -7.59 15.88 -23.92
N GLN A 202 -6.28 15.93 -23.83
CA GLN A 202 -5.53 16.99 -23.15
C GLN A 202 -4.70 17.87 -24.12
N ASN A 203 -4.77 17.63 -25.42
CA ASN A 203 -3.85 18.21 -26.42
C ASN A 203 -2.38 18.07 -26.02
N PHE A 204 -2.04 16.96 -25.34
CA PHE A 204 -0.73 16.70 -24.79
C PHE A 204 0.09 15.84 -25.74
N LYS A 205 1.29 16.30 -26.07
CA LYS A 205 2.27 15.58 -26.88
C LYS A 205 3.60 15.53 -26.13
N THR A 206 4.20 14.36 -26.10
CA THR A 206 5.50 14.13 -25.45
C THR A 206 6.21 12.95 -26.06
N LYS A 207 7.49 12.80 -25.73
CA LYS A 207 8.23 11.56 -25.98
C LYS A 207 8.20 10.67 -24.77
N GLY A 208 8.11 9.38 -25.02
CA GLY A 208 8.22 8.35 -24.00
C GLY A 208 9.28 7.31 -24.36
N LYS A 209 9.47 6.34 -23.47
CA LYS A 209 10.38 5.21 -23.69
C LYS A 209 9.67 3.90 -23.38
N ILE A 210 9.91 2.91 -24.21
CA ILE A 210 9.44 1.53 -23.96
C ILE A 210 10.21 1.00 -22.74
N GLU A 211 9.50 0.79 -21.64
CA GLU A 211 10.08 0.30 -20.39
C GLU A 211 10.04 -1.23 -20.32
N ALA A 212 8.96 -1.83 -20.79
CA ALA A 212 8.77 -3.27 -20.74
C ALA A 212 7.99 -3.80 -21.96
N ILE A 213 8.32 -5.00 -22.36
CA ILE A 213 7.61 -5.81 -23.37
C ILE A 213 7.21 -7.11 -22.68
N ILE A 214 5.92 -7.37 -22.53
CA ILE A 214 5.38 -8.44 -21.71
C ILE A 214 4.51 -9.36 -22.59
N PRO A 215 4.77 -10.67 -22.64
CA PRO A 215 3.90 -11.60 -23.34
C PRO A 215 2.47 -11.56 -22.79
N ASN A 216 1.47 -11.44 -23.65
CA ASN A 216 0.08 -11.52 -23.23
C ASN A 216 -0.35 -12.98 -23.16
N LEU A 217 -0.41 -13.54 -21.95
CA LEU A 217 -0.78 -14.94 -21.73
C LEU A 217 -2.31 -15.14 -21.65
N VAL A 218 -3.09 -14.08 -21.70
CA VAL A 218 -4.55 -14.14 -21.61
C VAL A 218 -5.14 -14.21 -23.00
N GLY A 219 -5.69 -15.37 -23.33
CA GLY A 219 -6.27 -15.66 -24.65
C GLY A 219 -5.18 -15.97 -25.71
N MET A 220 -5.51 -16.78 -26.72
CA MET A 220 -4.60 -17.12 -27.83
C MET A 220 -4.47 -15.94 -28.83
N THR A 221 -4.14 -14.74 -28.34
CA THR A 221 -4.17 -13.51 -29.16
C THR A 221 -2.87 -13.19 -29.87
N HIS A 222 -1.79 -13.98 -29.66
CA HIS A 222 -0.46 -13.74 -30.26
C HIS A 222 -0.04 -12.26 -30.18
N SER A 223 -0.26 -11.66 -29.00
CA SER A 223 0.02 -10.24 -28.74
C SER A 223 0.92 -10.07 -27.54
N PHE A 224 1.60 -8.94 -27.50
CA PHE A 224 2.42 -8.50 -26.38
C PHE A 224 1.88 -7.18 -25.84
N VAL A 225 2.05 -6.96 -24.55
CA VAL A 225 1.77 -5.68 -23.89
C VAL A 225 3.07 -4.91 -23.78
N ILE A 226 3.08 -3.69 -24.28
CA ILE A 226 4.18 -2.76 -24.03
C ILE A 226 3.77 -1.75 -22.96
N LYS A 227 4.70 -1.47 -22.05
CA LYS A 227 4.59 -0.37 -21.09
C LYS A 227 5.56 0.73 -21.49
N ILE A 228 5.05 1.94 -21.56
CA ILE A 228 5.81 3.13 -22.00
C ILE A 228 5.78 4.15 -20.88
N SER A 229 6.96 4.55 -20.42
CA SER A 229 7.11 5.65 -19.46
C SER A 229 7.12 6.99 -20.16
N PHE A 230 6.55 8.00 -19.53
CA PHE A 230 6.51 9.37 -20.03
C PHE A 230 6.44 10.37 -18.87
N ASP A 231 6.86 11.58 -19.12
CA ASP A 231 6.71 12.68 -18.17
C ASP A 231 5.42 13.45 -18.48
N LYS A 232 4.47 13.43 -17.54
CA LYS A 232 3.18 14.14 -17.68
C LYS A 232 3.30 15.65 -17.47
N LYS A 233 4.44 16.16 -16.97
CA LYS A 233 4.63 17.58 -16.61
C LYS A 233 3.47 18.06 -15.70
N ASP A 234 2.97 19.25 -15.94
CA ASP A 234 1.86 19.87 -15.18
C ASP A 234 0.46 19.52 -15.71
N PHE A 235 0.35 18.56 -16.65
CA PHE A 235 -0.92 18.20 -17.23
C PHE A 235 -1.74 17.28 -16.31
N ASN A 236 -3.06 17.48 -16.32
CA ASN A 236 -4.01 16.64 -15.59
C ASN A 236 -4.31 15.35 -16.36
N ILE A 237 -3.37 14.42 -16.32
CA ILE A 237 -3.49 13.11 -16.97
C ILE A 237 -3.92 12.09 -15.92
N TYR A 238 -4.94 11.31 -16.25
CA TYR A 238 -5.50 10.28 -15.37
C TYR A 238 -5.45 8.89 -16.01
N PRO A 239 -5.33 7.84 -15.21
CA PRO A 239 -5.53 6.47 -15.67
C PRO A 239 -6.87 6.32 -16.41
N GLY A 240 -6.88 5.50 -17.46
CA GLY A 240 -8.04 5.31 -18.33
C GLY A 240 -8.08 6.25 -19.54
N MET A 241 -7.25 7.29 -19.60
CA MET A 241 -7.20 8.15 -20.78
C MET A 241 -6.61 7.41 -21.97
N TYR A 242 -7.20 7.67 -23.14
CA TYR A 242 -6.72 7.16 -24.43
C TYR A 242 -5.45 7.89 -24.85
N SER A 243 -4.52 7.15 -25.44
CA SER A 243 -3.29 7.68 -26.05
C SER A 243 -3.04 7.08 -27.43
N LYS A 244 -2.46 7.89 -28.32
CA LYS A 244 -1.85 7.44 -29.56
C LYS A 244 -0.35 7.34 -29.36
N ILE A 245 0.24 6.30 -29.91
CA ILE A 245 1.68 6.03 -29.84
C ILE A 245 2.17 5.85 -31.26
N SER A 246 3.22 6.58 -31.63
CA SER A 246 3.89 6.41 -32.92
C SER A 246 5.33 5.96 -32.67
N ILE A 247 5.69 4.83 -33.26
CA ILE A 247 6.99 4.19 -33.09
C ILE A 247 7.68 4.18 -34.48
N ASP A 248 8.87 4.76 -34.56
CA ASP A 248 9.68 4.67 -35.77
C ASP A 248 10.28 3.27 -35.86
N ILE A 249 9.94 2.55 -36.93
CA ILE A 249 10.47 1.22 -37.22
C ILE A 249 11.44 1.30 -38.40
N ASN A 250 12.62 0.68 -38.21
CA ASN A 250 13.71 0.65 -39.20
C ASN A 250 13.62 -0.61 -40.03
#